data_58694d1560d870df254df0bd873e6503
#
_entry.id   58694d1560d870df254df0bd873e6503
#
_cell.length_a   1.000
_cell.length_b   1.000
_cell.length_c   1.000
_cell.angle_alpha   90.00
_cell.angle_beta   90.00
_cell.angle_gamma   90.00
#
_symmetry.space_group_name_H-M   'P 1'
#
loop_
_entity.id
_entity.type
_entity.pdbx_description
1 polymer ?
#
loop_
_entity_poly.entity_id
_entity_poly.type
_entity_poly.pdbx_seq_one_letter_code
_entity_poly.pdbx_strand_id
1 'polypeptide(L)'
;VLPCAFAGCVWRSLPVMSSRQTLALSRALSIKGEGSHTWAIDSLLPVPQGEEGVLTVETCSMPLWHALQSLPTLYGEHTPKSTTAWASRIYALALAQHVAKVWPHLARWARQHPASLAQLTAGSAAKVGETSLWARQAHDMQQAAERMAQLMDPKWASHEMEKAVDELERMQLHDGGWPWYPSMPTSTYITTRTATLLQRAQQLTPDTLVERMLHDACAYVQCALQQEWRNMQQATPRAKPVVADEEPLHMFHLL
;
A
#
# COMPACT_ATOMS: atom_id res chain seq x y z
N VAL A 1 -64.37 4.24 10.08
CA VAL A 1 -63.08 3.53 10.26
C VAL A 1 -62.03 4.40 9.61
N LEU A 2 -61.27 5.12 10.43
CA LEU A 2 -60.15 5.94 9.93
C LEU A 2 -58.90 5.09 9.81
N PRO A 3 -58.18 5.14 8.69
CA PRO A 3 -56.89 4.47 8.57
C PRO A 3 -55.88 5.19 9.45
N CYS A 4 -55.25 4.48 10.39
CA CYS A 4 -54.09 4.97 11.11
C CYS A 4 -52.92 5.16 10.14
N ALA A 5 -52.61 6.40 9.81
CA ALA A 5 -51.39 6.75 9.12
C ALA A 5 -50.21 6.59 10.08
N PHE A 6 -49.42 5.59 9.94
CA PHE A 6 -48.14 5.49 10.64
C PHE A 6 -47.15 6.49 10.02
N ALA A 7 -46.96 7.63 10.66
CA ALA A 7 -45.89 8.55 10.36
C ALA A 7 -44.65 8.13 11.14
N GLY A 8 -43.81 7.33 10.53
CA GLY A 8 -42.50 7.01 11.08
C GLY A 8 -41.50 8.12 10.73
N CYS A 9 -41.00 8.84 11.74
CA CYS A 9 -39.92 9.79 11.55
C CYS A 9 -38.58 9.11 11.84
N VAL A 10 -37.71 9.00 10.83
CA VAL A 10 -36.34 8.46 10.97
C VAL A 10 -35.36 9.62 10.95
N TRP A 11 -34.71 9.86 12.07
CA TRP A 11 -33.63 10.83 12.16
C TRP A 11 -32.32 10.17 11.73
N ARG A 12 -31.66 10.74 10.74
CA ARG A 12 -30.31 10.36 10.33
C ARG A 12 -29.45 11.61 10.23
N SER A 13 -28.28 11.57 10.85
CA SER A 13 -27.26 12.60 10.62
C SER A 13 -26.53 12.26 9.30
N LEU A 14 -26.60 13.18 8.35
CA LEU A 14 -25.83 13.10 7.13
C LEU A 14 -24.65 14.06 7.25
N PRO A 15 -23.42 13.62 6.96
CA PRO A 15 -22.30 14.53 6.93
C PRO A 15 -22.47 15.48 5.73
N VAL A 16 -22.52 16.78 6.02
CA VAL A 16 -22.45 17.80 4.96
C VAL A 16 -21.00 18.03 4.62
N MET A 17 -20.58 17.55 3.48
CA MET A 17 -19.21 17.76 2.98
C MET A 17 -19.17 19.01 2.11
N SER A 18 -18.05 19.75 2.18
CA SER A 18 -17.79 20.86 1.28
C SER A 18 -17.73 20.35 -0.16
N SER A 19 -18.36 21.08 -1.09
CA SER A 19 -18.22 20.83 -2.54
C SER A 19 -16.84 21.27 -3.07
N ARG A 20 -16.03 21.95 -2.25
CA ARG A 20 -14.66 22.32 -2.61
C ARG A 20 -13.75 21.10 -2.47
N GLN A 21 -13.03 20.82 -3.54
CA GLN A 21 -12.02 19.78 -3.57
C GLN A 21 -10.64 20.42 -3.59
N THR A 22 -9.75 20.00 -2.69
CA THR A 22 -8.36 20.42 -2.73
C THR A 22 -7.66 19.71 -3.88
N LEU A 23 -7.14 20.49 -4.82
CA LEU A 23 -6.31 19.97 -5.90
C LEU A 23 -4.85 20.10 -5.48
N ALA A 24 -4.16 18.97 -5.39
CA ALA A 24 -2.72 18.92 -5.16
C ALA A 24 -2.02 18.59 -6.48
N LEU A 25 -1.19 19.50 -6.95
CA LEU A 25 -0.31 19.28 -8.10
C LEU A 25 1.11 19.13 -7.59
N SER A 26 1.80 18.05 -7.96
CA SER A 26 3.16 17.80 -7.54
C SER A 26 4.08 17.64 -8.74
N ARG A 27 5.30 18.13 -8.61
CA ARG A 27 6.36 17.95 -9.60
C ARG A 27 7.64 17.50 -8.92
N ALA A 28 8.12 16.31 -9.27
CA ALA A 28 9.41 15.83 -8.81
C ALA A 28 10.53 16.55 -9.57
N LEU A 29 11.49 17.10 -8.84
CA LEU A 29 12.66 17.77 -9.36
C LEU A 29 13.90 17.01 -8.87
N SER A 30 14.83 16.72 -9.76
CA SER A 30 16.07 16.03 -9.42
C SER A 30 17.25 16.96 -9.67
N ILE A 31 18.09 17.16 -8.63
CA ILE A 31 19.33 17.92 -8.72
C ILE A 31 20.49 16.94 -8.70
N LYS A 32 21.35 16.99 -9.70
CA LYS A 32 22.58 16.20 -9.75
C LYS A 32 23.78 17.14 -9.75
N GLY A 33 24.68 16.93 -8.80
CA GLY A 33 25.90 17.73 -8.66
C GLY A 33 25.69 19.06 -7.95
N GLU A 34 26.76 19.86 -7.88
CA GLU A 34 26.77 21.19 -7.31
C GLU A 34 26.36 22.23 -8.35
N GLY A 35 25.57 23.22 -7.97
CA GLY A 35 25.16 24.30 -8.85
C GLY A 35 23.81 24.91 -8.49
N SER A 36 23.45 25.96 -9.22
CA SER A 36 22.16 26.61 -9.14
C SER A 36 21.27 26.10 -10.28
N HIS A 37 20.09 25.62 -9.94
CA HIS A 37 19.10 25.14 -10.90
C HIS A 37 17.84 26.00 -10.80
N THR A 38 17.33 26.43 -11.94
CA THR A 38 16.08 27.22 -12.03
C THR A 38 15.02 26.41 -12.76
N TRP A 39 13.84 26.30 -12.18
CA TRP A 39 12.69 25.66 -12.79
C TRP A 39 11.51 26.61 -12.90
N ALA A 40 10.83 26.61 -14.04
CA ALA A 40 9.56 27.27 -14.19
C ALA A 40 8.44 26.39 -13.60
N ILE A 41 7.66 26.94 -12.69
CA ILE A 41 6.53 26.27 -12.02
C ILE A 41 5.17 26.81 -12.50
N ASP A 42 5.17 27.57 -13.58
CA ASP A 42 3.96 28.23 -14.14
C ASP A 42 2.83 27.22 -14.41
N SER A 43 3.16 25.98 -14.76
CA SER A 43 2.19 24.91 -14.97
C SER A 43 1.55 24.38 -13.68
N LEU A 44 2.10 24.73 -12.50
CA LEU A 44 1.57 24.34 -11.20
C LEU A 44 0.69 25.42 -10.56
N LEU A 45 0.55 26.58 -11.21
CA LEU A 45 -0.06 27.76 -10.61
C LEU A 45 -1.26 28.38 -11.36
N PRO A 46 -2.19 27.67 -11.94
CA PRO A 46 -3.48 28.28 -12.21
C PRO A 46 -4.32 28.23 -10.91
N VAL A 47 -4.00 29.09 -9.94
CA VAL A 47 -4.92 29.32 -8.82
C VAL A 47 -6.02 30.25 -9.34
N PRO A 48 -7.30 29.83 -9.37
CA PRO A 48 -8.40 30.68 -9.77
C PRO A 48 -8.45 31.96 -8.92
N GLN A 49 -8.83 33.07 -9.51
CA GLN A 49 -8.93 34.34 -8.79
C GLN A 49 -9.87 34.19 -7.57
N GLY A 50 -9.37 34.48 -6.39
CA GLY A 50 -10.12 34.41 -5.13
C GLY A 50 -9.96 33.09 -4.35
N GLU A 51 -9.09 32.19 -4.77
CA GLU A 51 -8.73 30.99 -4.01
C GLU A 51 -7.32 31.10 -3.43
N GLU A 52 -7.12 30.50 -2.24
CA GLU A 52 -5.80 30.46 -1.60
C GLU A 52 -5.01 29.26 -2.13
N GLY A 53 -3.81 29.52 -2.63
CA GLY A 53 -2.85 28.50 -3.03
C GLY A 53 -1.72 28.38 -2.01
N VAL A 54 -1.33 27.17 -1.65
CA VAL A 54 -0.16 26.88 -0.82
C VAL A 54 0.89 26.22 -1.67
N LEU A 55 2.09 26.82 -1.76
CA LEU A 55 3.24 26.22 -2.39
C LEU A 55 4.10 25.55 -1.31
N THR A 56 4.25 24.23 -1.39
CA THR A 56 5.15 23.48 -0.52
C THR A 56 6.35 23.01 -1.34
N VAL A 57 7.56 23.32 -0.86
CA VAL A 57 8.81 22.85 -1.45
C VAL A 57 9.44 21.87 -0.46
N GLU A 58 9.56 20.62 -0.86
CA GLU A 58 10.22 19.59 -0.06
C GLU A 58 11.57 19.25 -0.68
N THR A 59 12.62 19.28 0.12
CA THR A 59 13.96 18.89 -0.30
C THR A 59 14.41 17.65 0.45
N CYS A 60 14.89 16.66 -0.27
CA CYS A 60 15.39 15.42 0.33
C CYS A 60 16.73 15.05 -0.31
N SER A 61 17.77 14.95 0.50
CA SER A 61 19.09 14.50 0.07
C SER A 61 19.19 12.97 -0.05
N MET A 62 18.22 12.22 0.48
CA MET A 62 18.22 10.77 0.53
C MET A 62 16.90 10.21 -0.04
N PRO A 63 16.86 9.81 -1.33
CA PRO A 63 15.63 9.32 -1.96
C PRO A 63 14.98 8.12 -1.24
N LEU A 64 15.80 7.30 -0.57
CA LEU A 64 15.33 6.18 0.25
C LEU A 64 14.38 6.64 1.37
N TRP A 65 14.55 7.85 1.89
CA TRP A 65 13.67 8.40 2.93
C TRP A 65 12.21 8.48 2.46
N HIS A 66 11.96 8.92 1.25
CA HIS A 66 10.61 8.94 0.68
C HIS A 66 10.02 7.54 0.55
N ALA A 67 10.85 6.55 0.17
CA ALA A 67 10.39 5.16 0.13
C ALA A 67 10.03 4.64 1.53
N LEU A 68 10.80 5.00 2.56
CA LEU A 68 10.51 4.62 3.94
C LEU A 68 9.22 5.26 4.48
N GLN A 69 8.93 6.49 4.09
CA GLN A 69 7.68 7.18 4.47
C GLN A 69 6.42 6.46 3.94
N SER A 70 6.53 5.65 2.90
CA SER A 70 5.42 4.84 2.39
C SER A 70 5.17 3.54 3.16
N LEU A 71 6.08 3.12 4.05
CA LEU A 71 5.95 1.87 4.81
C LEU A 71 4.66 1.79 5.65
N PRO A 72 4.23 2.82 6.40
CA PRO A 72 2.99 2.78 7.17
C PRO A 72 1.77 2.56 6.28
N THR A 73 1.74 3.18 5.10
CA THR A 73 0.67 3.01 4.12
C THR A 73 0.67 1.59 3.54
N LEU A 74 1.85 1.05 3.24
CA LEU A 74 2.00 -0.30 2.74
C LEU A 74 1.61 -1.36 3.79
N TYR A 75 1.91 -1.09 5.07
CA TYR A 75 1.49 -1.93 6.18
C TYR A 75 -0.04 -1.98 6.34
N GLY A 76 -0.73 -0.87 6.07
CA GLY A 76 -2.19 -0.81 5.90
C GLY A 76 -2.99 -1.25 7.12
N GLU A 77 -2.86 -0.57 8.26
CA GLU A 77 -3.55 -0.95 9.50
C GLU A 77 -5.07 -0.99 9.38
N HIS A 78 -5.64 -0.07 8.63
CA HIS A 78 -7.09 0.10 8.45
C HIS A 78 -7.62 -0.53 7.15
N THR A 79 -6.78 -1.25 6.40
CA THR A 79 -7.22 -1.91 5.18
C THR A 79 -8.06 -3.15 5.49
N PRO A 80 -9.03 -3.51 4.63
CA PRO A 80 -9.77 -4.76 4.76
C PRO A 80 -8.82 -5.95 4.86
N LYS A 81 -9.22 -6.98 5.62
CA LYS A 81 -8.43 -8.21 5.80
C LYS A 81 -8.49 -9.08 4.54
N SER A 82 -7.98 -8.55 3.43
CA SER A 82 -7.84 -9.27 2.16
C SER A 82 -6.47 -9.96 2.09
N THR A 83 -6.36 -10.95 1.22
CA THR A 83 -5.09 -11.65 0.97
C THR A 83 -3.97 -10.68 0.60
N THR A 84 -4.24 -9.74 -0.31
CA THR A 84 -3.24 -8.76 -0.74
C THR A 84 -2.85 -7.79 0.37
N ALA A 85 -3.76 -7.46 1.29
CA ALA A 85 -3.44 -6.64 2.45
C ALA A 85 -2.47 -7.35 3.39
N TRP A 86 -2.69 -8.64 3.68
CA TRP A 86 -1.76 -9.44 4.49
C TRP A 86 -0.40 -9.59 3.81
N ALA A 87 -0.35 -9.88 2.51
CA ALA A 87 0.90 -9.96 1.76
C ALA A 87 1.67 -8.62 1.75
N SER A 88 0.98 -7.50 1.57
CA SER A 88 1.59 -6.16 1.64
C SER A 88 2.13 -5.86 3.03
N ARG A 89 1.44 -6.29 4.08
CA ARG A 89 1.88 -6.16 5.48
C ARG A 89 3.16 -6.95 5.75
N ILE A 90 3.22 -8.21 5.30
CA ILE A 90 4.42 -9.04 5.39
C ILE A 90 5.59 -8.37 4.68
N TYR A 91 5.38 -7.87 3.46
CA TYR A 91 6.43 -7.19 2.71
C TYR A 91 6.90 -5.90 3.39
N ALA A 92 5.97 -5.09 3.92
CA ALA A 92 6.32 -3.87 4.66
C ALA A 92 7.15 -4.17 5.92
N LEU A 93 6.79 -5.21 6.67
CA LEU A 93 7.52 -5.66 7.86
C LEU A 93 8.90 -6.20 7.49
N ALA A 94 9.02 -7.04 6.45
CA ALA A 94 10.29 -7.55 5.96
C ALA A 94 11.23 -6.41 5.53
N LEU A 95 10.69 -5.42 4.82
CA LEU A 95 11.46 -4.25 4.38
C LEU A 95 11.90 -3.39 5.57
N ALA A 96 11.02 -3.15 6.55
CA ALA A 96 11.33 -2.40 7.76
C ALA A 96 12.44 -3.09 8.58
N GLN A 97 12.35 -4.39 8.77
CA GLN A 97 13.38 -5.17 9.47
C GLN A 97 14.71 -5.17 8.72
N HIS A 98 14.68 -5.30 7.40
CA HIS A 98 15.88 -5.22 6.57
C HIS A 98 16.55 -3.86 6.70
N VAL A 99 15.78 -2.77 6.61
CA VAL A 99 16.29 -1.40 6.81
C VAL A 99 16.85 -1.22 8.21
N ALA A 100 16.18 -1.72 9.24
CA ALA A 100 16.66 -1.65 10.63
C ALA A 100 17.98 -2.41 10.83
N LYS A 101 18.19 -3.50 10.09
CA LYS A 101 19.43 -4.28 10.11
C LYS A 101 20.57 -3.57 9.37
N VAL A 102 20.30 -3.00 8.20
CA VAL A 102 21.31 -2.32 7.36
C VAL A 102 21.68 -0.96 7.94
N TRP A 103 20.72 -0.23 8.50
CA TRP A 103 20.91 1.09 9.11
C TRP A 103 20.43 1.15 10.57
N PRO A 104 21.14 0.53 11.51
CA PRO A 104 20.71 0.45 12.90
C PRO A 104 20.63 1.82 13.59
N HIS A 105 21.43 2.79 13.14
CA HIS A 105 21.36 4.15 13.65
C HIS A 105 20.05 4.85 13.26
N LEU A 106 19.59 4.68 12.03
CA LEU A 106 18.31 5.22 11.56
C LEU A 106 17.13 4.61 12.33
N ALA A 107 17.13 3.30 12.50
CA ALA A 107 16.10 2.59 13.24
C ALA A 107 16.05 3.01 14.72
N ARG A 108 17.20 3.22 15.33
CA ARG A 108 17.31 3.71 16.71
C ARG A 108 16.79 5.14 16.82
N TRP A 109 17.20 6.01 15.90
CA TRP A 109 16.75 7.40 15.85
C TRP A 109 15.24 7.50 15.66
N ALA A 110 14.67 6.76 14.70
CA ALA A 110 13.23 6.75 14.44
C ALA A 110 12.40 6.34 15.68
N ARG A 111 12.88 5.36 16.44
CA ARG A 111 12.21 4.93 17.69
C ARG A 111 12.32 5.93 18.82
N GLN A 112 13.44 6.65 18.90
CA GLN A 112 13.68 7.63 19.97
C GLN A 112 13.02 8.99 19.71
N HIS A 113 12.72 9.32 18.45
CA HIS A 113 12.26 10.65 18.04
C HIS A 113 10.99 10.57 17.16
N PRO A 114 9.90 9.93 17.62
CA PRO A 114 8.67 9.82 16.81
C PRO A 114 8.06 11.19 16.51
N ALA A 115 8.13 12.15 17.45
CA ALA A 115 7.65 13.51 17.24
C ALA A 115 8.44 14.28 16.17
N SER A 116 9.78 14.11 16.16
CA SER A 116 10.62 14.70 15.12
C SER A 116 10.36 14.06 13.75
N LEU A 117 10.08 12.76 13.73
CA LEU A 117 9.68 12.04 12.53
C LEU A 117 8.36 12.60 11.98
N ALA A 118 7.38 12.84 12.85
CA ALA A 118 6.09 13.45 12.48
C ALA A 118 6.29 14.85 11.90
N GLN A 119 7.17 15.66 12.46
CA GLN A 119 7.49 17.00 11.94
C GLN A 119 8.14 16.94 10.55
N LEU A 120 9.04 15.99 10.32
CA LEU A 120 9.69 15.79 9.01
C LEU A 120 8.71 15.30 7.93
N THR A 121 7.71 14.52 8.34
CA THR A 121 6.68 14.02 7.42
C THR A 121 5.56 15.03 7.20
N ALA A 122 5.26 15.87 8.20
CA ALA A 122 4.15 16.82 8.15
C ALA A 122 4.41 18.07 7.28
N GLY A 123 5.68 18.36 6.94
CA GLY A 123 6.01 19.59 6.22
C GLY A 123 5.44 20.83 6.90
N SER A 124 5.19 21.88 6.14
CA SER A 124 4.58 23.12 6.63
C SER A 124 3.06 23.06 6.88
N ALA A 125 2.41 21.93 6.67
CA ALA A 125 0.96 21.78 6.82
C ALA A 125 0.46 21.90 8.29
N ALA A 126 1.36 21.77 9.27
CA ALA A 126 1.03 21.82 10.70
C ALA A 126 0.59 23.21 11.23
N LYS A 127 0.57 24.25 10.42
CA LYS A 127 0.28 25.63 10.87
C LYS A 127 -1.13 26.14 10.59
N VAL A 128 -2.02 25.33 10.03
CA VAL A 128 -3.37 25.75 9.65
C VAL A 128 -4.44 25.09 10.53
N GLY A 129 -5.29 25.91 11.13
CA GLY A 129 -6.22 25.67 12.25
C GLY A 129 -7.06 24.38 12.28
N GLU A 130 -7.48 24.03 13.48
CA GLU A 130 -8.00 22.74 13.98
C GLU A 130 -9.26 22.14 13.33
N THR A 131 -9.97 22.85 12.46
CA THR A 131 -11.24 22.38 11.87
C THR A 131 -11.18 22.04 10.39
N SER A 132 -10.02 22.13 9.78
CA SER A 132 -9.83 21.96 8.34
C SER A 132 -9.40 20.52 7.97
N LEU A 133 -9.55 20.20 6.69
CA LEU A 133 -9.04 18.97 6.08
C LEU A 133 -7.55 18.72 6.42
N TRP A 134 -6.80 19.80 6.63
CA TRP A 134 -5.39 19.84 7.02
C TRP A 134 -5.10 19.30 8.42
N ALA A 135 -6.00 19.49 9.38
CA ALA A 135 -5.85 18.95 10.73
C ALA A 135 -5.96 17.42 10.71
N ARG A 136 -6.86 16.86 9.89
CA ARG A 136 -6.94 15.41 9.65
C ARG A 136 -5.67 14.88 9.01
N GLN A 137 -5.19 15.55 7.99
CA GLN A 137 -3.96 15.18 7.30
C GLN A 137 -2.74 15.24 8.22
N ALA A 138 -2.63 16.24 9.09
CA ALA A 138 -1.57 16.34 10.09
C ALA A 138 -1.66 15.23 11.15
N HIS A 139 -2.87 14.86 11.57
CA HIS A 139 -3.09 13.75 12.48
C HIS A 139 -2.73 12.39 11.84
N ASP A 140 -3.14 12.18 10.60
CA ASP A 140 -2.79 10.99 9.82
C ASP A 140 -1.28 10.85 9.64
N MET A 141 -0.57 11.97 9.44
CA MET A 141 0.90 12.00 9.33
C MET A 141 1.58 11.71 10.66
N GLN A 142 1.05 12.19 11.78
CA GLN A 142 1.56 11.84 13.11
C GLN A 142 1.39 10.34 13.38
N GLN A 143 0.23 9.78 13.10
CA GLN A 143 0.00 8.34 13.20
C GLN A 143 0.94 7.55 12.29
N ALA A 144 1.18 8.01 11.06
CA ALA A 144 2.12 7.38 10.15
C ALA A 144 3.55 7.38 10.71
N ALA A 145 3.98 8.46 11.36
CA ALA A 145 5.30 8.55 11.98
C ALA A 145 5.45 7.62 13.20
N GLU A 146 4.43 7.57 14.04
CA GLU A 146 4.38 6.63 15.18
C GLU A 146 4.39 5.19 14.70
N ARG A 147 3.64 4.89 13.64
CA ARG A 147 3.62 3.57 13.01
C ARG A 147 4.99 3.21 12.41
N MET A 148 5.65 4.15 11.77
CA MET A 148 7.00 3.94 11.24
C MET A 148 7.99 3.60 12.36
N ALA A 149 7.91 4.28 13.51
CA ALA A 149 8.73 3.97 14.67
C ALA A 149 8.48 2.54 15.20
N GLN A 150 7.22 2.09 15.21
CA GLN A 150 6.85 0.72 15.60
C GLN A 150 7.36 -0.32 14.59
N LEU A 151 7.22 -0.07 13.28
CA LEU A 151 7.74 -0.95 12.22
C LEU A 151 9.26 -1.14 12.32
N MET A 152 9.98 -0.15 12.84
CA MET A 152 11.42 -0.22 13.08
C MET A 152 11.78 -0.89 14.42
N ASP A 153 10.81 -1.28 15.27
CA ASP A 153 11.05 -2.05 16.48
C ASP A 153 11.13 -3.55 16.14
N PRO A 154 12.29 -4.21 16.35
CA PRO A 154 12.45 -5.59 15.94
C PRO A 154 11.50 -6.56 16.66
N LYS A 155 11.20 -6.32 17.95
CA LYS A 155 10.32 -7.21 18.72
C LYS A 155 8.87 -7.10 18.26
N TRP A 156 8.40 -5.88 18.10
CA TRP A 156 7.05 -5.63 17.62
C TRP A 156 6.89 -6.14 16.18
N ALA A 157 7.86 -5.83 15.31
CA ALA A 157 7.81 -6.23 13.90
C ALA A 157 7.86 -7.76 13.73
N SER A 158 8.63 -8.48 14.53
CA SER A 158 8.65 -9.96 14.49
C SER A 158 7.32 -10.56 14.91
N HIS A 159 6.71 -10.06 15.98
CA HIS A 159 5.39 -10.54 16.42
C HIS A 159 4.29 -10.28 15.38
N GLU A 160 4.26 -9.08 14.79
CA GLU A 160 3.29 -8.77 13.73
C GLU A 160 3.57 -9.55 12.44
N MET A 161 4.84 -9.89 12.16
CA MET A 161 5.21 -10.75 11.04
C MET A 161 4.64 -12.16 11.21
N GLU A 162 4.87 -12.80 12.35
CA GLU A 162 4.32 -14.13 12.67
C GLU A 162 2.81 -14.14 12.49
N LYS A 163 2.12 -13.17 13.09
CA LYS A 163 0.67 -13.04 12.96
C LYS A 163 0.20 -12.86 11.51
N ALA A 164 0.90 -12.04 10.72
CA ALA A 164 0.53 -11.80 9.33
C ALA A 164 0.77 -13.03 8.46
N VAL A 165 1.83 -13.79 8.71
CA VAL A 165 2.15 -15.05 8.03
C VAL A 165 1.12 -16.12 8.37
N ASP A 166 0.77 -16.28 9.66
CA ASP A 166 -0.27 -17.23 10.09
C ASP A 166 -1.62 -16.95 9.46
N GLU A 167 -2.03 -15.68 9.40
CA GLU A 167 -3.30 -15.29 8.78
C GLU A 167 -3.30 -15.55 7.27
N LEU A 168 -2.17 -15.31 6.60
CA LEU A 168 -2.05 -15.56 5.18
C LEU A 168 -2.01 -17.05 4.86
N GLU A 169 -1.38 -17.89 5.72
CA GLU A 169 -1.42 -19.33 5.62
C GLU A 169 -2.85 -19.87 5.73
N ARG A 170 -3.63 -19.37 6.71
CA ARG A 170 -5.04 -19.77 6.87
C ARG A 170 -5.91 -19.43 5.67
N MET A 171 -5.52 -18.42 4.91
CA MET A 171 -6.24 -18.01 3.69
C MET A 171 -5.84 -18.82 2.46
N GLN A 172 -4.68 -19.50 2.48
CA GLN A 172 -4.25 -20.35 1.38
C GLN A 172 -5.15 -21.58 1.29
N LEU A 173 -5.70 -21.83 0.11
CA LEU A 173 -6.59 -22.97 -0.10
C LEU A 173 -5.78 -24.25 -0.42
N HIS A 174 -6.46 -25.38 -0.35
CA HIS A 174 -5.83 -26.70 -0.56
C HIS A 174 -5.23 -26.90 -1.96
N ASP A 175 -5.61 -26.07 -2.93
CA ASP A 175 -5.04 -26.05 -4.28
C ASP A 175 -3.75 -25.24 -4.39
N GLY A 176 -3.30 -24.63 -3.28
CA GLY A 176 -2.10 -23.79 -3.18
C GLY A 176 -2.32 -22.33 -3.53
N GLY A 177 -3.49 -21.94 -4.01
CA GLY A 177 -3.80 -20.57 -4.37
C GLY A 177 -4.48 -19.76 -3.26
N TRP A 178 -4.64 -18.47 -3.50
CA TRP A 178 -5.33 -17.57 -2.58
C TRP A 178 -6.58 -16.93 -3.18
N PRO A 179 -7.66 -16.78 -2.39
CA PRO A 179 -8.83 -15.99 -2.74
C PRO A 179 -8.59 -14.49 -2.48
N TRP A 180 -9.52 -13.62 -2.91
CA TRP A 180 -9.54 -12.19 -2.52
C TRP A 180 -9.80 -12.01 -1.03
N TYR A 181 -10.80 -12.71 -0.52
CA TYR A 181 -11.24 -12.70 0.88
C TYR A 181 -11.53 -14.12 1.34
N PRO A 182 -11.55 -14.37 2.66
CA PRO A 182 -11.96 -15.67 3.20
C PRO A 182 -13.30 -16.15 2.59
N SER A 183 -13.40 -17.45 2.35
CA SER A 183 -14.58 -18.11 1.80
C SER A 183 -14.87 -17.84 0.31
N MET A 184 -14.02 -17.13 -0.39
CA MET A 184 -14.07 -16.98 -1.85
C MET A 184 -13.30 -18.11 -2.55
N PRO A 185 -13.59 -18.37 -3.83
CA PRO A 185 -12.77 -19.28 -4.64
C PRO A 185 -11.38 -18.68 -4.90
N THR A 186 -10.43 -19.55 -5.21
CA THR A 186 -9.06 -19.16 -5.59
C THR A 186 -9.07 -18.24 -6.81
N SER A 187 -8.21 -17.26 -6.80
CA SER A 187 -7.98 -16.33 -7.91
C SER A 187 -6.53 -16.37 -8.35
N THR A 188 -6.28 -16.66 -9.62
CA THR A 188 -4.95 -16.70 -10.20
C THR A 188 -4.26 -15.33 -10.10
N TYR A 189 -5.00 -14.26 -10.36
CA TYR A 189 -4.50 -12.89 -10.22
C TYR A 189 -4.02 -12.59 -8.80
N ILE A 190 -4.84 -12.90 -7.79
CA ILE A 190 -4.48 -12.68 -6.38
C ILE A 190 -3.31 -13.56 -5.97
N THR A 191 -3.31 -14.82 -6.36
CA THR A 191 -2.22 -15.75 -6.06
C THR A 191 -0.90 -15.26 -6.62
N THR A 192 -0.87 -14.83 -7.88
CA THR A 192 0.34 -14.32 -8.52
C THR A 192 0.86 -13.05 -7.84
N ARG A 193 -0.02 -12.09 -7.52
CA ARG A 193 0.37 -10.86 -6.80
C ARG A 193 0.87 -11.15 -5.39
N THR A 194 0.18 -12.03 -4.65
CA THR A 194 0.57 -12.43 -3.30
C THR A 194 1.93 -13.12 -3.32
N ALA A 195 2.12 -14.10 -4.20
CA ALA A 195 3.37 -14.82 -4.34
C ALA A 195 4.53 -13.89 -4.73
N THR A 196 4.31 -12.91 -5.60
CA THR A 196 5.32 -11.90 -5.96
C THR A 196 5.75 -11.07 -4.74
N LEU A 197 4.82 -10.65 -3.89
CA LEU A 197 5.14 -9.91 -2.67
C LEU A 197 5.88 -10.77 -1.65
N LEU A 198 5.45 -12.02 -1.47
CA LEU A 198 6.10 -12.97 -0.58
C LEU A 198 7.52 -13.33 -1.05
N GLN A 199 7.72 -13.51 -2.35
CA GLN A 199 9.05 -13.76 -2.92
C GLN A 199 10.01 -12.61 -2.62
N ARG A 200 9.55 -11.37 -2.75
CA ARG A 200 10.35 -10.19 -2.39
C ARG A 200 10.60 -10.11 -0.88
N ALA A 201 9.61 -10.44 -0.05
CA ALA A 201 9.78 -10.49 1.40
C ALA A 201 10.80 -11.57 1.80
N GLN A 202 10.73 -12.74 1.17
CA GLN A 202 11.64 -13.87 1.41
C GLN A 202 13.11 -13.53 1.10
N GLN A 203 13.37 -12.68 0.09
CA GLN A 203 14.71 -12.18 -0.21
C GLN A 203 15.28 -11.27 0.88
N LEU A 204 14.42 -10.59 1.64
CA LEU A 204 14.81 -9.66 2.71
C LEU A 204 14.93 -10.36 4.07
N THR A 205 13.97 -11.21 4.39
CA THR A 205 13.84 -11.97 5.64
C THR A 205 13.37 -13.39 5.32
N PRO A 206 14.30 -14.36 5.20
CA PRO A 206 13.94 -15.75 4.95
C PRO A 206 13.08 -16.35 6.06
N ASP A 207 12.00 -17.02 5.67
CA ASP A 207 11.06 -17.72 6.54
C ASP A 207 10.61 -19.03 5.90
N THR A 208 10.66 -20.13 6.65
CA THR A 208 10.37 -21.48 6.13
C THR A 208 8.89 -21.69 5.81
N LEU A 209 7.99 -21.04 6.54
CA LEU A 209 6.56 -21.09 6.28
C LEU A 209 6.19 -20.34 5.02
N VAL A 210 6.77 -19.16 4.82
CA VAL A 210 6.63 -18.37 3.59
C VAL A 210 7.18 -19.14 2.39
N GLU A 211 8.31 -19.83 2.52
CA GLU A 211 8.89 -20.66 1.45
C GLU A 211 7.95 -21.79 1.04
N ARG A 212 7.35 -22.50 2.01
CA ARG A 212 6.36 -23.53 1.72
C ARG A 212 5.14 -22.98 0.99
N MET A 213 4.58 -21.88 1.49
CA MET A 213 3.44 -21.23 0.84
C MET A 213 3.74 -20.79 -0.59
N LEU A 214 4.95 -20.30 -0.84
CA LEU A 214 5.41 -19.93 -2.18
C LEU A 214 5.51 -21.15 -3.10
N HIS A 215 6.06 -22.25 -2.60
CA HIS A 215 6.15 -23.50 -3.38
C HIS A 215 4.76 -23.96 -3.85
N ASP A 216 3.78 -23.99 -2.94
CA ASP A 216 2.43 -24.41 -3.26
C ASP A 216 1.73 -23.44 -4.23
N ALA A 217 1.95 -22.14 -4.06
CA ALA A 217 1.44 -21.12 -4.97
C ALA A 217 2.05 -21.22 -6.38
N CYS A 218 3.34 -21.49 -6.49
CA CYS A 218 3.99 -21.71 -7.78
C CYS A 218 3.42 -22.93 -8.50
N ALA A 219 3.18 -24.04 -7.77
CA ALA A 219 2.54 -25.21 -8.34
C ALA A 219 1.13 -24.91 -8.87
N TYR A 220 0.33 -24.14 -8.12
CA TYR A 220 -0.98 -23.68 -8.55
C TYR A 220 -0.91 -22.83 -9.81
N VAL A 221 -0.03 -21.82 -9.83
CA VAL A 221 0.14 -20.91 -10.99
C VAL A 221 0.62 -21.68 -12.22
N GLN A 222 1.52 -22.65 -12.06
CA GLN A 222 1.98 -23.50 -13.15
C GLN A 222 0.82 -24.33 -13.75
N CYS A 223 -0.02 -24.91 -12.90
CA CYS A 223 -1.21 -25.64 -13.37
C CYS A 223 -2.19 -24.73 -14.11
N ALA A 224 -2.45 -23.53 -13.58
CA ALA A 224 -3.31 -22.54 -14.21
C ALA A 224 -2.77 -22.10 -15.58
N LEU A 225 -1.47 -21.84 -15.69
CA LEU A 225 -0.82 -21.46 -16.93
C LEU A 225 -0.88 -22.58 -17.99
N GLN A 226 -0.67 -23.84 -17.59
CA GLN A 226 -0.81 -24.99 -18.48
C GLN A 226 -2.24 -25.15 -18.98
N GLN A 227 -3.24 -24.91 -18.13
CA GLN A 227 -4.65 -24.97 -18.54
C GLN A 227 -4.99 -23.87 -19.54
N GLU A 228 -4.52 -22.64 -19.27
CA GLU A 228 -4.73 -21.51 -20.18
C GLU A 228 -4.06 -21.75 -21.54
N TRP A 229 -2.84 -22.28 -21.55
CA TRP A 229 -2.15 -22.69 -22.77
C TRP A 229 -2.94 -23.73 -23.58
N ARG A 230 -3.51 -24.75 -22.92
CA ARG A 230 -4.36 -25.77 -23.59
C ARG A 230 -5.63 -25.12 -24.16
N ASN A 231 -6.27 -24.21 -23.43
CA ASN A 231 -7.44 -23.49 -23.89
C ASN A 231 -7.14 -22.66 -25.15
N MET A 232 -6.01 -21.97 -25.17
CA MET A 232 -5.57 -21.20 -26.34
C MET A 232 -5.30 -22.09 -27.57
N GLN A 233 -4.70 -23.27 -27.38
CA GLN A 233 -4.47 -24.23 -28.47
C GLN A 233 -5.77 -24.82 -29.05
N GLN A 234 -6.79 -24.97 -28.21
CA GLN A 234 -8.09 -25.52 -28.62
C GLN A 234 -9.03 -24.45 -29.20
N ALA A 235 -8.74 -23.18 -29.01
CA ALA A 235 -9.50 -22.08 -29.59
C ALA A 235 -9.45 -22.14 -31.11
N THR A 236 -10.62 -22.26 -31.74
CA THR A 236 -10.75 -22.38 -33.21
C THR A 236 -10.26 -21.09 -33.90
N PRO A 237 -9.62 -21.15 -35.10
CA PRO A 237 -9.06 -19.99 -35.81
C PRO A 237 -10.04 -18.87 -36.20
N ARG A 238 -11.34 -19.04 -35.96
CA ARG A 238 -12.40 -18.03 -36.20
C ARG A 238 -12.66 -17.10 -35.00
N ALA A 239 -12.10 -17.38 -33.85
CA ALA A 239 -12.14 -16.44 -32.73
C ALA A 239 -11.18 -15.27 -32.99
N LYS A 240 -11.57 -14.05 -32.61
CA LYS A 240 -10.67 -12.88 -32.61
C LYS A 240 -9.33 -13.30 -32.00
N PRO A 241 -8.18 -12.78 -32.52
CA PRO A 241 -6.89 -13.09 -31.90
C PRO A 241 -7.01 -12.82 -30.40
N VAL A 242 -6.85 -13.85 -29.59
CA VAL A 242 -6.81 -13.72 -28.13
C VAL A 242 -5.51 -12.98 -27.86
N VAL A 243 -5.65 -11.68 -27.61
CA VAL A 243 -4.55 -10.91 -27.04
C VAL A 243 -4.32 -11.55 -25.69
N ALA A 244 -3.11 -12.06 -25.44
CA ALA A 244 -2.78 -12.58 -24.13
C ALA A 244 -3.05 -11.47 -23.11
N ASP A 245 -4.01 -11.71 -22.21
CA ASP A 245 -4.26 -10.80 -21.11
C ASP A 245 -2.96 -10.60 -20.32
N GLU A 246 -2.82 -9.50 -19.63
CA GLU A 246 -1.63 -9.20 -18.81
C GLU A 246 -1.38 -10.29 -17.74
N GLU A 247 -2.41 -11.02 -17.37
CA GLU A 247 -2.37 -12.05 -16.32
C GLU A 247 -1.40 -13.22 -16.62
N PRO A 248 -1.36 -13.83 -17.82
CA PRO A 248 -0.36 -14.84 -18.17
C PRO A 248 1.07 -14.31 -18.12
N LEU A 249 1.30 -13.05 -18.50
CA LEU A 249 2.64 -12.43 -18.44
C LEU A 249 3.14 -12.30 -17.00
N HIS A 250 2.25 -11.94 -16.07
CA HIS A 250 2.60 -11.89 -14.64
C HIS A 250 2.91 -13.26 -14.06
N MET A 251 2.23 -14.32 -14.53
CA MET A 251 2.53 -15.70 -14.13
C MET A 251 3.94 -16.14 -14.56
N PHE A 252 4.38 -15.78 -15.76
CA PHE A 252 5.73 -16.10 -16.23
C PHE A 252 6.84 -15.42 -15.41
N HIS A 253 6.58 -14.25 -14.86
CA HIS A 253 7.56 -13.56 -14.01
C HIS A 253 7.71 -14.20 -12.61
N LEU A 254 6.76 -15.01 -12.19
CA LEU A 254 6.81 -15.69 -10.91
C LEU A 254 7.55 -17.03 -10.98
N LEU A 255 7.46 -17.71 -12.12
CA LEU A 255 8.10 -19.01 -12.37
C LEU A 255 9.56 -18.86 -12.79
#